data_72049415f563f33dd81f339088fe129e
#
_entry.id   72049415f563f33dd81f339088fe129e
#
_cell.length_a   1.000
_cell.length_b   1.000
_cell.length_c   1.000
_cell.angle_alpha   90.00
_cell.angle_beta   90.00
_cell.angle_gamma   90.00
#
_symmetry.space_group_name_H-M   'P 1'
#
loop_
_entity.id
_entity.type
_entity.pdbx_description
1 polymer ?
#
loop_
_entity_poly.entity_id
_entity_poly.type
_entity_poly.pdbx_seq_one_letter_code
_entity_poly.pdbx_strand_id
1 'polypeptide(L)'
;MNTHPNIVHDHVGAQHTVPQVAQASANRRAFTSIETLKSNVSQSDALRKFSSPGPASILRNLRLGPLQRIAEVYVPFHLYRVDYDLGREHQARFFAIDAVEGSLDLFEFPAIPQQGELIQLETRNALPVTLNDDASQKLMREKALRLIFQQGFFKLRDANVTTTRIRIDLHRAYWLAFYGNDTARCRVLDATRGRIEGAKASALFESWLSA
;
A
#
# COMPACT_ATOMS: atom_id res chain seq x y z
N MET A 1 -70.88 54.48 -14.69
CA MET A 1 -70.83 53.05 -14.37
C MET A 1 -69.77 52.43 -15.29
N ASN A 2 -68.57 52.34 -14.80
CA ASN A 2 -67.42 51.78 -15.52
C ASN A 2 -67.03 50.45 -14.93
N THR A 3 -67.28 49.40 -15.66
CA THR A 3 -66.81 48.05 -15.31
C THR A 3 -65.54 47.75 -16.09
N HIS A 4 -64.43 47.60 -15.38
CA HIS A 4 -63.17 47.12 -15.92
C HIS A 4 -63.12 45.59 -15.89
N PRO A 5 -62.63 44.93 -16.94
CA PRO A 5 -62.39 43.51 -16.91
C PRO A 5 -61.00 43.22 -16.28
N ASN A 6 -60.96 42.25 -15.41
CA ASN A 6 -59.81 41.73 -14.72
C ASN A 6 -59.03 40.82 -15.65
N ILE A 7 -57.80 41.19 -15.97
CA ILE A 7 -56.86 40.32 -16.73
C ILE A 7 -56.10 39.47 -15.73
N VAL A 8 -56.37 38.18 -15.78
CA VAL A 8 -55.60 37.16 -15.02
C VAL A 8 -54.35 36.83 -15.84
N HIS A 9 -53.17 37.17 -15.34
CA HIS A 9 -51.90 36.72 -15.91
C HIS A 9 -51.55 35.36 -15.29
N ASP A 10 -51.68 34.30 -16.10
CA ASP A 10 -51.12 33.00 -15.80
C ASP A 10 -49.58 33.03 -15.95
N HIS A 11 -48.89 33.04 -14.82
CA HIS A 11 -47.47 32.78 -14.77
C HIS A 11 -47.24 31.28 -14.83
N VAL A 12 -46.96 30.77 -16.01
CA VAL A 12 -46.39 29.43 -16.20
C VAL A 12 -44.94 29.50 -15.70
N GLY A 13 -44.73 29.06 -14.47
CA GLY A 13 -43.41 28.85 -13.91
C GLY A 13 -42.74 27.65 -14.56
N ALA A 14 -41.79 27.91 -15.44
CA ALA A 14 -40.88 26.89 -15.94
C ALA A 14 -40.03 26.42 -14.80
N GLN A 15 -40.34 25.23 -14.26
CA GLN A 15 -39.47 24.52 -13.36
C GLN A 15 -38.23 24.06 -14.12
N HIS A 16 -37.12 24.78 -13.97
CA HIS A 16 -35.80 24.29 -14.33
C HIS A 16 -35.46 23.11 -13.49
N THR A 17 -35.68 21.90 -14.01
CA THR A 17 -35.16 20.66 -13.46
C THR A 17 -33.61 20.70 -13.64
N VAL A 18 -32.91 21.05 -12.56
CA VAL A 18 -31.46 20.90 -12.49
C VAL A 18 -31.18 19.40 -12.61
N PRO A 19 -30.38 18.95 -13.58
CA PRO A 19 -30.01 17.55 -13.67
C PRO A 19 -29.26 17.21 -12.39
N GLN A 20 -29.83 16.28 -11.62
CA GLN A 20 -29.21 15.66 -10.47
C GLN A 20 -27.97 14.94 -10.98
N VAL A 21 -26.80 15.60 -10.87
CA VAL A 21 -25.50 14.99 -11.11
C VAL A 21 -25.43 13.78 -10.17
N ALA A 22 -25.50 12.60 -10.78
CA ALA A 22 -25.31 11.34 -10.09
C ALA A 22 -24.02 11.49 -9.25
N GLN A 23 -24.20 11.61 -7.95
CA GLN A 23 -23.11 11.55 -6.98
C GLN A 23 -22.56 10.14 -7.13
N ALA A 24 -21.46 10.01 -7.87
CA ALA A 24 -20.62 8.84 -7.82
C ALA A 24 -20.33 8.61 -6.33
N SER A 25 -20.90 7.56 -5.78
CA SER A 25 -20.63 7.10 -4.43
C SER A 25 -19.16 6.69 -4.39
N ALA A 26 -18.29 7.67 -4.18
CA ALA A 26 -16.92 7.41 -3.79
C ALA A 26 -17.01 6.48 -2.57
N ASN A 27 -16.57 5.25 -2.76
CA ASN A 27 -16.56 4.21 -1.75
C ASN A 27 -15.76 4.75 -0.56
N ARG A 28 -16.43 5.37 0.42
CA ARG A 28 -15.78 6.00 1.59
C ARG A 28 -15.35 4.87 2.50
N ARG A 29 -14.14 4.37 2.29
CA ARG A 29 -13.53 3.40 3.20
C ARG A 29 -13.63 3.93 4.63
N ALA A 30 -14.04 3.07 5.56
CA ALA A 30 -14.13 3.41 6.98
C ALA A 30 -12.73 3.69 7.55
N PHE A 31 -12.66 4.49 8.59
CA PHE A 31 -11.44 4.61 9.38
C PHE A 31 -11.16 3.30 10.10
N THR A 32 -9.91 2.90 10.08
CA THR A 32 -9.40 1.72 10.78
C THR A 32 -8.22 2.15 11.64
N SER A 33 -8.21 1.71 12.90
CA SER A 33 -7.06 1.87 13.79
C SER A 33 -6.04 0.79 13.45
N ILE A 34 -4.80 1.19 13.22
CA ILE A 34 -3.69 0.30 12.86
C ILE A 34 -2.45 0.61 13.70
N GLU A 35 -1.59 -0.41 13.89
CA GLU A 35 -0.22 -0.23 14.37
C GLU A 35 0.75 -0.31 13.19
N THR A 36 1.60 0.69 13.02
CA THR A 36 2.52 0.78 11.89
C THR A 36 3.93 1.14 12.33
N LEU A 37 4.92 0.64 11.60
CA LEU A 37 6.30 1.11 11.75
C LEU A 37 6.38 2.60 11.44
N LYS A 38 7.21 3.30 12.22
CA LYS A 38 7.49 4.70 11.96
C LYS A 38 8.09 4.87 10.56
N SER A 39 7.50 5.77 9.78
CA SER A 39 8.02 6.12 8.47
C SER A 39 9.35 6.88 8.59
N ASN A 40 10.35 6.49 7.79
CA ASN A 40 11.63 7.18 7.66
C ASN A 40 11.60 8.24 6.54
N VAL A 41 10.50 8.33 5.80
CA VAL A 41 10.34 9.24 4.66
C VAL A 41 9.16 10.16 4.89
N SER A 42 9.42 11.44 5.08
CA SER A 42 8.38 12.46 5.18
C SER A 42 7.68 12.68 3.83
N GLN A 43 6.53 13.34 3.86
CA GLN A 43 5.81 13.72 2.64
C GLN A 43 6.68 14.58 1.71
N SER A 44 7.45 15.52 2.24
CA SER A 44 8.36 16.38 1.46
C SER A 44 9.49 15.57 0.82
N ASP A 45 10.02 14.57 1.53
CA ASP A 45 11.05 13.68 0.98
C ASP A 45 10.49 12.79 -0.12
N ALA A 46 9.28 12.27 0.07
CA ALA A 46 8.58 11.48 -0.94
C ALA A 46 8.34 12.31 -2.22
N LEU A 47 7.82 13.54 -2.09
CA LEU A 47 7.67 14.47 -3.20
C LEU A 47 8.99 14.71 -3.92
N ARG A 48 10.07 14.98 -3.20
CA ARG A 48 11.40 15.19 -3.78
C ARG A 48 11.89 13.97 -4.55
N LYS A 49 11.71 12.75 -4.00
CA LYS A 49 12.09 11.49 -4.66
C LYS A 49 11.28 11.24 -5.94
N PHE A 50 9.99 11.51 -5.92
CA PHE A 50 9.13 11.34 -7.09
C PHE A 50 9.33 12.42 -8.16
N SER A 51 9.71 13.63 -7.76
CA SER A 51 9.94 14.77 -8.65
C SER A 51 11.41 14.93 -9.07
N SER A 52 12.32 14.05 -8.60
CA SER A 52 13.76 14.17 -8.84
C SER A 52 14.07 14.45 -10.32
N PRO A 53 14.77 15.54 -10.66
CA PRO A 53 15.17 15.87 -12.01
C PRO A 53 16.21 14.87 -12.53
N GLY A 54 16.20 14.63 -13.84
CA GLY A 54 17.17 13.75 -14.50
C GLY A 54 16.65 13.23 -15.83
N PRO A 55 17.46 12.62 -16.68
CA PRO A 55 17.04 12.10 -17.98
C PRO A 55 15.88 11.10 -17.85
N ALA A 56 15.88 10.29 -16.80
CA ALA A 56 14.77 9.37 -16.50
C ALA A 56 13.47 10.10 -16.14
N SER A 57 13.51 11.34 -15.61
CA SER A 57 12.31 12.11 -15.31
C SER A 57 11.66 12.69 -16.57
N ILE A 58 12.46 13.08 -17.56
CA ILE A 58 11.95 13.56 -18.86
C ILE A 58 11.20 12.43 -19.55
N LEU A 59 11.81 11.24 -19.65
CA LEU A 59 11.18 10.08 -20.25
C LEU A 59 9.91 9.66 -19.48
N ARG A 60 9.94 9.72 -18.16
CA ARG A 60 8.79 9.45 -17.30
C ARG A 60 7.66 10.43 -17.56
N ASN A 61 7.94 11.74 -17.59
CA ASN A 61 6.93 12.77 -17.81
C ASN A 61 6.31 12.67 -19.22
N LEU A 62 7.10 12.29 -20.21
CA LEU A 62 6.57 12.01 -21.56
C LEU A 62 5.65 10.78 -21.58
N ARG A 63 5.96 9.76 -20.75
CA ARG A 63 5.20 8.50 -20.73
C ARG A 63 4.01 8.51 -19.78
N LEU A 64 4.14 9.11 -18.60
CA LEU A 64 3.14 9.07 -17.52
C LEU A 64 2.46 10.42 -17.28
N GLY A 65 2.99 11.51 -17.84
CA GLY A 65 2.54 12.87 -17.54
C GLY A 65 3.16 13.45 -16.25
N PRO A 66 2.75 14.67 -15.85
CA PRO A 66 3.25 15.32 -14.64
C PRO A 66 2.74 14.63 -13.37
N LEU A 67 3.51 14.74 -12.29
CA LEU A 67 3.06 14.30 -10.96
C LEU A 67 1.87 15.16 -10.51
N GLN A 68 0.75 14.51 -10.19
CA GLN A 68 -0.50 15.17 -9.79
C GLN A 68 -0.67 15.19 -8.27
N ARG A 69 -0.46 14.05 -7.64
CA ARG A 69 -0.65 13.89 -6.19
C ARG A 69 0.18 12.75 -5.65
N ILE A 70 0.38 12.76 -4.33
CA ILE A 70 0.89 11.61 -3.58
C ILE A 70 -0.11 11.26 -2.46
N ALA A 71 -0.10 10.01 -2.05
CA ALA A 71 -0.89 9.51 -0.91
C ALA A 71 -0.05 8.56 -0.08
N GLU A 72 -0.19 8.64 1.23
CA GLU A 72 0.36 7.64 2.14
C GLU A 72 -0.65 6.51 2.32
N VAL A 73 -0.16 5.26 2.25
CA VAL A 73 -0.97 4.05 2.31
C VAL A 73 -0.25 3.02 3.17
N TYR A 74 -1.00 2.19 3.88
CA TYR A 74 -0.49 1.23 4.83
C TYR A 74 -0.83 -0.18 4.40
N VAL A 75 0.20 -1.03 4.35
CA VAL A 75 0.07 -2.45 4.00
C VAL A 75 0.24 -3.28 5.26
N PRO A 76 -0.71 -4.19 5.57
CA PRO A 76 -0.56 -5.13 6.68
C PRO A 76 0.51 -6.17 6.38
N PHE A 77 1.26 -6.58 7.40
CA PHE A 77 2.31 -7.58 7.31
C PHE A 77 2.16 -8.66 8.37
N HIS A 78 2.46 -9.88 7.99
CA HIS A 78 2.59 -11.02 8.88
C HIS A 78 4.04 -11.22 9.24
N LEU A 79 4.38 -11.11 10.53
CA LEU A 79 5.74 -11.31 11.05
C LEU A 79 5.97 -12.78 11.42
N TYR A 80 7.16 -13.28 11.07
CA TYR A 80 7.59 -14.64 11.35
C TYR A 80 9.01 -14.66 11.91
N ARG A 81 9.22 -15.55 12.87
CA ARG A 81 10.53 -16.06 13.21
C ARG A 81 10.83 -17.23 12.28
N VAL A 82 12.00 -17.19 11.65
CA VAL A 82 12.50 -18.23 10.74
C VAL A 82 13.74 -18.83 11.38
N ASP A 83 13.63 -20.08 11.81
CA ASP A 83 14.72 -20.86 12.39
C ASP A 83 15.27 -21.81 11.32
N TYR A 84 16.60 -21.88 11.20
CA TYR A 84 17.27 -22.77 10.24
C TYR A 84 18.66 -23.15 10.73
N ASP A 85 19.11 -24.33 10.31
CA ASP A 85 20.43 -24.85 10.63
C ASP A 85 21.42 -24.56 9.52
N LEU A 86 22.56 -23.96 9.86
CA LEU A 86 23.67 -23.68 8.98
C LEU A 86 24.88 -24.54 9.37
N GLY A 87 24.96 -25.72 8.80
CA GLY A 87 25.94 -26.72 9.22
C GLY A 87 25.69 -27.17 10.66
N ARG A 88 26.51 -26.71 11.61
CA ARG A 88 26.35 -26.99 13.05
C ARG A 88 25.75 -25.85 13.85
N GLU A 89 25.52 -24.71 13.22
CA GLU A 89 25.01 -23.50 13.84
C GLU A 89 23.52 -23.37 13.62
N HIS A 90 22.76 -23.16 14.70
CA HIS A 90 21.37 -22.79 14.65
C HIS A 90 21.24 -21.28 14.52
N GLN A 91 20.47 -20.81 13.56
CA GLN A 91 20.23 -19.39 13.32
C GLN A 91 18.72 -19.08 13.35
N ALA A 92 18.38 -17.89 13.88
CA ALA A 92 17.03 -17.36 13.88
C ALA A 92 17.03 -15.97 13.27
N ARG A 93 16.09 -15.72 12.36
CA ARG A 93 15.89 -14.41 11.72
C ARG A 93 14.41 -14.04 11.74
N PHE A 94 14.12 -12.75 11.68
CA PHE A 94 12.76 -12.25 11.68
C PHE A 94 12.42 -11.64 10.33
N PHE A 95 11.38 -12.16 9.69
CA PHE A 95 10.91 -11.68 8.40
C PHE A 95 9.43 -11.36 8.44
N ALA A 96 9.03 -10.35 7.69
CA ALA A 96 7.63 -10.09 7.46
C ALA A 96 7.28 -10.21 5.97
N ILE A 97 6.10 -10.75 5.72
CA ILE A 97 5.48 -10.88 4.40
C ILE A 97 4.22 -10.03 4.37
N ASP A 98 3.92 -9.36 3.26
CA ASP A 98 2.66 -8.63 3.13
C ASP A 98 1.47 -9.59 3.27
N ALA A 99 0.49 -9.16 4.04
CA ALA A 99 -0.69 -9.95 4.37
C ALA A 99 -1.85 -9.76 3.36
N VAL A 100 -1.56 -9.13 2.22
CA VAL A 100 -2.53 -8.95 1.12
C VAL A 100 -2.39 -10.10 0.13
N GLU A 101 -1.27 -10.17 -0.58
CA GLU A 101 -1.02 -11.19 -1.60
C GLU A 101 0.27 -11.98 -1.35
N GLY A 102 1.10 -11.53 -0.43
CA GLY A 102 2.44 -12.08 -0.24
C GLY A 102 3.38 -11.78 -1.42
N SER A 103 3.04 -10.81 -2.28
CA SER A 103 3.77 -10.53 -3.52
C SER A 103 4.99 -9.62 -3.30
N LEU A 104 4.99 -8.79 -2.26
CA LEU A 104 6.11 -7.89 -1.94
C LEU A 104 7.35 -8.68 -1.48
N ASP A 105 8.51 -8.03 -1.60
CA ASP A 105 9.75 -8.58 -1.08
C ASP A 105 9.70 -8.69 0.45
N LEU A 106 10.31 -9.76 0.98
CA LEU A 106 10.40 -9.94 2.43
C LEU A 106 11.07 -8.72 3.09
N PHE A 107 10.51 -8.34 4.22
CA PHE A 107 11.11 -7.34 5.08
C PHE A 107 11.79 -8.04 6.26
N GLU A 108 13.10 -7.88 6.37
CA GLU A 108 13.87 -8.44 7.47
C GLU A 108 13.97 -7.44 8.63
N PHE A 109 13.74 -7.95 9.83
CA PHE A 109 13.91 -7.21 11.07
C PHE A 109 15.15 -7.72 11.83
N PRO A 110 15.95 -6.84 12.44
CA PRO A 110 17.05 -7.24 13.31
C PRO A 110 16.55 -7.91 14.59
N ALA A 111 15.36 -7.52 15.07
CA ALA A 111 14.67 -8.08 16.23
C ALA A 111 13.16 -7.91 16.06
N ILE A 112 12.36 -8.50 16.94
CA ILE A 112 10.91 -8.27 16.98
C ILE A 112 10.67 -6.80 17.34
N PRO A 113 9.86 -6.06 16.53
CA PRO A 113 9.56 -4.66 16.81
C PRO A 113 8.99 -4.47 18.22
N GLN A 114 9.54 -3.52 18.94
CA GLN A 114 9.07 -3.17 20.28
C GLN A 114 7.93 -2.16 20.20
N GLN A 115 7.15 -2.05 21.26
CA GLN A 115 6.00 -1.12 21.32
C GLN A 115 6.38 0.35 21.02
N GLY A 116 7.60 0.79 21.35
CA GLY A 116 8.09 2.14 21.03
C GLY A 116 8.48 2.38 19.56
N GLU A 117 8.60 1.32 18.77
CA GLU A 117 8.91 1.39 17.33
C GLU A 117 7.64 1.39 16.47
N LEU A 118 6.50 1.05 17.07
CA LEU A 118 5.19 1.07 16.45
C LEU A 118 4.44 2.33 16.89
N ILE A 119 3.71 2.91 15.95
CA ILE A 119 2.79 4.02 16.19
C ILE A 119 1.37 3.59 15.87
N GLN A 120 0.44 3.93 16.75
CA GLN A 120 -0.98 3.72 16.51
C GLN A 120 -1.55 4.94 15.78
N LEU A 121 -2.32 4.71 14.73
CA LEU A 121 -3.00 5.76 13.98
C LEU A 121 -4.32 5.27 13.38
N GLU A 122 -5.21 6.22 13.12
CA GLU A 122 -6.46 5.98 12.42
C GLU A 122 -6.34 6.42 10.96
N THR A 123 -6.66 5.53 10.03
CA THR A 123 -6.55 5.80 8.60
C THR A 123 -7.65 5.12 7.79
N ARG A 124 -7.94 5.69 6.61
CA ARG A 124 -8.77 5.06 5.57
C ARG A 124 -7.91 4.37 4.50
N ASN A 125 -6.61 4.57 4.56
CA ASN A 125 -5.67 4.15 3.54
C ASN A 125 -4.92 2.87 3.93
N ALA A 126 -5.52 2.00 4.73
CA ALA A 126 -4.98 0.68 5.02
C ALA A 126 -5.57 -0.35 4.05
N LEU A 127 -4.70 -1.22 3.51
CA LEU A 127 -5.14 -2.38 2.75
C LEU A 127 -5.72 -3.43 3.71
N PRO A 128 -6.74 -4.19 3.28
CA PRO A 128 -7.27 -5.28 4.09
C PRO A 128 -6.30 -6.47 4.12
N VAL A 129 -6.33 -7.22 5.21
CA VAL A 129 -5.70 -8.54 5.28
C VAL A 129 -6.55 -9.51 4.46
N THR A 130 -5.98 -10.09 3.41
CA THR A 130 -6.64 -11.09 2.55
C THR A 130 -5.93 -12.44 2.58
N LEU A 131 -4.63 -12.45 2.91
CA LEU A 131 -3.85 -13.66 2.99
C LEU A 131 -4.07 -14.36 4.34
N ASN A 132 -4.65 -15.55 4.33
CA ASN A 132 -4.85 -16.35 5.53
C ASN A 132 -3.52 -16.90 6.12
N ASP A 133 -3.55 -17.35 7.37
CA ASP A 133 -2.37 -17.80 8.10
C ASP A 133 -1.65 -18.96 7.39
N ASP A 134 -2.37 -19.96 6.86
CA ASP A 134 -1.77 -21.13 6.22
C ASP A 134 -1.06 -20.78 4.91
N ALA A 135 -1.72 -20.00 4.05
CA ALA A 135 -1.13 -19.50 2.80
C ALA A 135 0.08 -18.61 3.08
N SER A 136 -0.03 -17.72 4.07
CA SER A 136 1.05 -16.85 4.52
C SER A 136 2.26 -17.64 5.01
N GLN A 137 2.04 -18.67 5.84
CA GLN A 137 3.11 -19.52 6.36
C GLN A 137 3.82 -20.31 5.25
N LYS A 138 3.05 -20.87 4.31
CA LYS A 138 3.59 -21.55 3.13
C LYS A 138 4.47 -20.62 2.30
N LEU A 139 3.96 -19.45 1.94
CA LEU A 139 4.70 -18.43 1.18
C LEU A 139 5.94 -17.94 1.92
N MET A 140 5.84 -17.72 3.24
CA MET A 140 6.98 -17.33 4.06
C MET A 140 8.09 -18.37 3.99
N ARG A 141 7.76 -19.66 4.17
CA ARG A 141 8.72 -20.75 4.08
C ARG A 141 9.39 -20.82 2.71
N GLU A 142 8.64 -20.72 1.63
CA GLU A 142 9.16 -20.74 0.26
C GLU A 142 10.12 -19.55 -0.01
N LYS A 143 9.75 -18.35 0.41
CA LYS A 143 10.57 -17.15 0.24
C LYS A 143 11.82 -17.19 1.12
N ALA A 144 11.70 -17.65 2.37
CA ALA A 144 12.83 -17.79 3.29
C ALA A 144 13.85 -18.81 2.75
N LEU A 145 13.41 -19.97 2.30
CA LEU A 145 14.27 -20.95 1.64
C LEU A 145 15.02 -20.34 0.46
N ARG A 146 14.32 -19.63 -0.43
CA ARG A 146 14.95 -18.96 -1.58
C ARG A 146 16.02 -17.95 -1.13
N LEU A 147 15.74 -17.16 -0.10
CA LEU A 147 16.67 -16.16 0.42
C LEU A 147 17.93 -16.84 1.01
N ILE A 148 17.74 -17.90 1.79
CA ILE A 148 18.83 -18.67 2.40
C ILE A 148 19.71 -19.28 1.29
N PHE A 149 19.12 -19.90 0.27
CA PHE A 149 19.88 -20.44 -0.86
C PHE A 149 20.64 -19.39 -1.68
N GLN A 150 20.04 -18.19 -1.88
CA GLN A 150 20.70 -17.10 -2.60
C GLN A 150 21.93 -16.53 -1.86
N GLN A 151 22.01 -16.67 -0.55
CA GLN A 151 23.16 -16.26 0.25
C GLN A 151 24.37 -17.22 0.18
N GLY A 152 24.36 -18.18 -0.75
CA GLY A 152 25.50 -19.06 -1.02
C GLY A 152 25.46 -20.39 -0.27
N PHE A 153 24.36 -20.73 0.35
CA PHE A 153 24.19 -21.97 1.11
C PHE A 153 23.75 -23.16 0.23
N PHE A 154 24.22 -23.20 -1.03
CA PHE A 154 23.95 -24.30 -1.98
C PHE A 154 24.39 -25.70 -1.50
N LYS A 155 25.17 -25.78 -0.44
CA LYS A 155 25.66 -27.06 0.12
C LYS A 155 24.71 -27.70 1.13
N LEU A 156 23.63 -27.02 1.52
CA LEU A 156 22.67 -27.53 2.47
C LEU A 156 21.61 -28.36 1.75
N ARG A 157 21.90 -29.62 1.47
CA ARG A 157 20.92 -30.55 0.89
C ARG A 157 19.70 -30.78 1.80
N ASP A 158 19.82 -30.55 3.12
CA ASP A 158 18.80 -30.81 4.13
C ASP A 158 18.61 -29.61 5.07
N ALA A 159 18.48 -28.38 4.54
CA ALA A 159 18.17 -27.23 5.37
C ALA A 159 16.77 -27.39 5.99
N ASN A 160 16.72 -27.76 7.27
CA ASN A 160 15.47 -27.73 8.02
C ASN A 160 15.12 -26.28 8.34
N VAL A 161 14.09 -25.73 7.67
CA VAL A 161 13.61 -24.37 7.89
C VAL A 161 12.25 -24.43 8.56
N THR A 162 12.18 -23.89 9.77
CA THR A 162 10.95 -23.78 10.53
C THR A 162 10.49 -22.31 10.57
N THR A 163 9.21 -22.08 10.36
CA THR A 163 8.61 -20.75 10.39
C THR A 163 7.53 -20.67 11.45
N THR A 164 7.68 -19.74 12.40
CA THR A 164 6.73 -19.53 13.50
C THR A 164 6.13 -18.13 13.40
N ARG A 165 4.80 -18.02 13.29
CA ARG A 165 4.08 -16.75 13.24
C ARG A 165 4.21 -16.00 14.57
N ILE A 166 4.59 -14.73 14.51
CA ILE A 166 4.54 -13.79 15.63
C ILE A 166 3.27 -12.95 15.45
N ARG A 167 2.35 -13.04 16.41
CA ARG A 167 1.05 -12.36 16.33
C ARG A 167 1.16 -10.95 16.90
N ILE A 168 1.46 -10.02 16.02
CA ILE A 168 1.40 -8.58 16.26
C ILE A 168 0.62 -7.93 15.11
N ASP A 169 -0.09 -6.86 15.39
CA ASP A 169 -0.62 -5.98 14.34
C ASP A 169 0.53 -5.14 13.80
N LEU A 170 0.85 -5.31 12.53
CA LEU A 170 2.01 -4.69 11.91
C LEU A 170 1.64 -4.19 10.53
N HIS A 171 1.73 -2.88 10.36
CA HIS A 171 1.62 -2.25 9.04
C HIS A 171 2.93 -1.56 8.67
N ARG A 172 3.11 -1.33 7.38
CA ARG A 172 4.20 -0.52 6.84
C ARG A 172 3.65 0.54 5.91
N ALA A 173 4.22 1.74 6.05
CA ALA A 173 3.84 2.88 5.23
C ALA A 173 4.50 2.84 3.86
N TYR A 174 3.73 3.20 2.84
CA TYR A 174 4.16 3.40 1.46
C TYR A 174 3.63 4.74 0.94
N TRP A 175 4.43 5.43 0.15
CA TRP A 175 3.97 6.59 -0.61
C TRP A 175 3.62 6.17 -2.03
N LEU A 176 2.41 6.50 -2.47
CA LEU A 176 1.95 6.32 -3.84
C LEU A 176 2.02 7.66 -4.57
N ALA A 177 2.60 7.69 -5.76
CA ALA A 177 2.65 8.85 -6.63
C ALA A 177 1.82 8.60 -7.89
N PHE A 178 0.88 9.49 -8.16
CA PHE A 178 -0.02 9.45 -9.31
C PHE A 178 0.39 10.48 -10.36
N TYR A 179 0.45 10.06 -11.61
CA TYR A 179 0.90 10.87 -12.73
C TYR A 179 -0.17 10.99 -13.82
N GLY A 180 -0.21 12.14 -14.51
CA GLY A 180 -1.19 12.36 -15.57
C GLY A 180 -2.63 12.28 -15.06
N ASN A 181 -3.54 11.82 -15.92
CA ASN A 181 -4.97 11.70 -15.61
C ASN A 181 -5.38 10.29 -15.14
N ASP A 182 -4.45 9.33 -15.11
CA ASP A 182 -4.72 7.96 -14.70
C ASP A 182 -4.54 7.85 -13.18
N THR A 183 -5.65 7.65 -12.48
CA THR A 183 -5.66 7.51 -11.01
C THR A 183 -5.47 6.07 -10.54
N ALA A 184 -5.52 5.11 -11.46
CA ALA A 184 -5.30 3.70 -11.13
C ALA A 184 -3.82 3.32 -11.17
N ARG A 185 -3.01 4.02 -11.99
CA ARG A 185 -1.57 3.76 -12.09
C ARG A 185 -0.77 4.58 -11.10
N CYS A 186 0.10 3.92 -10.36
CA CYS A 186 0.92 4.59 -9.37
C CYS A 186 2.37 4.09 -9.37
N ARG A 187 3.29 4.97 -8.95
CA ARG A 187 4.62 4.56 -8.50
C ARG A 187 4.64 4.47 -6.99
N VAL A 188 5.40 3.53 -6.49
CA VAL A 188 5.42 3.16 -5.08
C VAL A 188 6.79 3.47 -4.48
N LEU A 189 6.81 4.11 -3.31
CA LEU A 189 7.98 4.32 -2.49
C LEU A 189 7.75 3.66 -1.13
N ASP A 190 8.61 2.72 -0.78
CA ASP A 190 8.64 2.16 0.57
C ASP A 190 9.09 3.24 1.55
N ALA A 191 8.20 3.68 2.43
CA ALA A 191 8.47 4.77 3.37
C ALA A 191 9.40 4.37 4.52
N THR A 192 9.51 3.07 4.80
CA THR A 192 10.41 2.52 5.82
C THR A 192 11.85 2.40 5.30
N ARG A 193 12.01 1.87 4.06
CA ARG A 193 13.32 1.69 3.43
C ARG A 193 13.79 2.91 2.64
N GLY A 194 12.90 3.83 2.31
CA GLY A 194 13.19 5.03 1.54
C GLY A 194 13.55 4.77 0.07
N ARG A 195 13.11 3.65 -0.53
CA ARG A 195 13.41 3.27 -1.91
C ARG A 195 12.15 3.16 -2.77
N ILE A 196 12.30 3.47 -4.05
CA ILE A 196 11.26 3.24 -5.05
C ILE A 196 11.15 1.73 -5.29
N GLU A 197 9.94 1.21 -5.21
CA GLU A 197 9.63 -0.19 -5.44
C GLU A 197 9.39 -0.49 -6.92
N GLY A 198 9.45 -1.76 -7.28
CA GLY A 198 9.28 -2.24 -8.64
C GLY A 198 7.83 -2.56 -9.01
N ALA A 199 7.66 -3.23 -10.17
CA ALA A 199 6.37 -3.52 -10.76
C ALA A 199 5.43 -4.35 -9.87
N LYS A 200 5.97 -5.25 -9.02
CA LYS A 200 5.14 -6.04 -8.09
C LYS A 200 4.37 -5.17 -7.09
N ALA A 201 5.06 -4.18 -6.52
CA ALA A 201 4.40 -3.25 -5.61
C ALA A 201 3.39 -2.38 -6.34
N SER A 202 3.71 -1.87 -7.53
CA SER A 202 2.75 -1.12 -8.34
C SER A 202 1.51 -1.95 -8.64
N ALA A 203 1.66 -3.22 -9.04
CA ALA A 203 0.54 -4.10 -9.34
C ALA A 203 -0.38 -4.34 -8.13
N LEU A 204 0.20 -4.57 -6.93
CA LEU A 204 -0.57 -4.72 -5.70
C LEU A 204 -1.46 -3.49 -5.42
N PHE A 205 -0.88 -2.29 -5.51
CA PHE A 205 -1.64 -1.07 -5.23
C PHE A 205 -2.62 -0.72 -6.36
N GLU A 206 -2.28 -0.96 -7.62
CA GLU A 206 -3.18 -0.76 -8.76
C GLU A 206 -4.40 -1.68 -8.67
N SER A 207 -4.21 -2.95 -8.28
CA SER A 207 -5.30 -3.88 -7.99
C SER A 207 -6.21 -3.36 -6.87
N TRP A 208 -5.62 -2.92 -5.75
CA TRP A 208 -6.38 -2.37 -4.62
C TRP A 208 -7.12 -1.05 -4.94
N LEU A 209 -6.56 -0.20 -5.79
CA LEU A 209 -7.19 1.07 -6.20
C LEU A 209 -8.37 0.85 -7.17
N SER A 210 -8.37 -0.28 -7.88
CA SER A 210 -9.39 -0.64 -8.86
C SER A 210 -10.55 -1.44 -8.26
N ALA A 211 -10.42 -1.94 -7.01
CA ALA A 211 -11.42 -2.70 -6.27
C ALA A 211 -12.41 -1.77 -5.54
#